data_ea4a875bd170706a4e0aa93c84c67e38
#
_entry.id   ea4a875bd170706a4e0aa93c84c67e38
#
_cell.length_a   1.000
_cell.length_b   1.000
_cell.length_c   1.000
_cell.angle_alpha   90.00
_cell.angle_beta   90.00
_cell.angle_gamma   90.00
#
_symmetry.space_group_name_H-M   'P 1'
#
loop_
_entity.id
_entity.type
_entity.pdbx_description
1 polymer ?
#
loop_
_entity_poly.entity_id
_entity_poly.type
_entity_poly.pdbx_seq_one_letter_code
_entity_poly.pdbx_strand_id
1 'polypeptide(L)'
;MKKKNLIFIIVLMISAAFAFNASLVLAKDMTAKDLVSEAKKNIASISVSDAKALFDKGGVTFLDCRDAKEYKSGHIPGAVNISRGLLEFKIAKKIPDKNAQIIMYCKSGGRGSLAAVSIGKMGYKNVKNMNGGWKAWAKAGHPVE
;
A
#
# COMPACT_ATOMS: atom_id res chain seq x y z
N MET A 1 -47.98 34.38 -23.80
CA MET A 1 -46.52 33.98 -23.72
C MET A 1 -46.15 33.36 -25.05
N LYS A 2 -45.14 33.92 -25.76
CA LYS A 2 -44.73 33.42 -27.07
C LYS A 2 -44.09 32.05 -26.93
N LYS A 3 -44.42 31.09 -27.80
CA LYS A 3 -43.88 29.70 -27.77
C LYS A 3 -42.37 29.60 -27.53
N LYS A 4 -41.58 30.57 -27.99
CA LYS A 4 -40.12 30.63 -27.79
C LYS A 4 -39.74 30.77 -26.34
N ASN A 5 -40.49 31.53 -25.53
CA ASN A 5 -40.18 31.71 -24.09
C ASN A 5 -40.52 30.48 -23.29
N LEU A 6 -41.54 29.72 -23.69
CA LEU A 6 -41.88 28.46 -23.02
C LEU A 6 -40.81 27.36 -23.25
N ILE A 7 -40.27 27.27 -24.47
CA ILE A 7 -39.19 26.32 -24.81
C ILE A 7 -37.91 26.68 -24.00
N PHE A 8 -37.58 27.97 -23.91
CA PHE A 8 -36.42 28.44 -23.16
C PHE A 8 -36.52 28.11 -21.67
N ILE A 9 -37.69 28.24 -21.08
CA ILE A 9 -37.95 27.91 -19.67
C ILE A 9 -37.86 26.40 -19.45
N ILE A 10 -38.36 25.58 -20.37
CA ILE A 10 -38.28 24.13 -20.28
C ILE A 10 -36.84 23.62 -20.40
N VAL A 11 -36.05 24.20 -21.32
CA VAL A 11 -34.62 23.85 -21.46
C VAL A 11 -33.83 24.26 -20.21
N LEU A 12 -34.12 25.43 -19.62
CA LEU A 12 -33.49 25.87 -18.38
C LEU A 12 -33.83 24.98 -17.18
N MET A 13 -35.07 24.50 -17.09
CA MET A 13 -35.47 23.59 -16.02
C MET A 13 -34.88 22.19 -16.16
N ILE A 14 -34.72 21.70 -17.39
CA ILE A 14 -34.06 20.41 -17.66
C ILE A 14 -32.55 20.48 -17.34
N SER A 15 -31.87 21.60 -17.65
CA SER A 15 -30.46 21.78 -17.30
C SER A 15 -30.24 21.90 -15.79
N ALA A 16 -31.17 22.52 -15.05
CA ALA A 16 -31.09 22.58 -13.59
C ALA A 16 -31.34 21.23 -12.91
N ALA A 17 -32.17 20.36 -13.48
CA ALA A 17 -32.40 18.99 -12.98
C ALA A 17 -31.19 18.05 -13.21
N PHE A 18 -30.37 18.32 -14.24
CA PHE A 18 -29.16 17.51 -14.51
C PHE A 18 -27.97 17.88 -13.61
N ALA A 19 -27.97 19.07 -13.02
CA ALA A 19 -26.89 19.53 -12.13
C ALA A 19 -27.01 19.03 -10.68
N PHE A 20 -28.11 18.41 -10.29
CA PHE A 20 -28.39 18.02 -8.89
C PHE A 20 -28.21 16.53 -8.59
N ASN A 21 -27.59 15.75 -9.48
CA ASN A 21 -27.11 14.41 -9.16
C ASN A 21 -25.65 14.47 -8.66
N ALA A 22 -25.34 15.40 -7.78
CA ALA A 22 -24.21 15.25 -6.89
C ALA A 22 -24.58 14.14 -5.90
N SER A 23 -24.28 12.89 -6.27
CA SER A 23 -24.31 11.78 -5.33
C SER A 23 -23.46 12.21 -4.14
N LEU A 24 -24.08 12.50 -3.01
CA LEU A 24 -23.40 12.58 -1.73
C LEU A 24 -22.79 11.17 -1.51
N VAL A 25 -21.57 10.99 -1.96
CA VAL A 25 -20.75 9.87 -1.54
C VAL A 25 -20.51 10.12 -0.06
N LEU A 26 -21.40 9.61 0.78
CA LEU A 26 -21.18 9.51 2.22
C LEU A 26 -19.90 8.69 2.37
N ALA A 27 -18.80 9.37 2.65
CA ALA A 27 -17.56 8.71 2.98
C ALA A 27 -17.83 7.82 4.19
N LYS A 28 -17.80 6.51 4.00
CA LYS A 28 -17.93 5.56 5.09
C LYS A 28 -16.69 5.73 5.98
N ASP A 29 -16.91 5.97 7.26
CA ASP A 29 -15.83 6.00 8.24
C ASP A 29 -15.09 4.67 8.22
N MET A 30 -13.81 4.70 7.89
CA MET A 30 -12.96 3.52 7.81
C MET A 30 -12.02 3.47 9.01
N THR A 31 -11.95 2.33 9.67
CA THR A 31 -10.94 2.07 10.68
C THR A 31 -9.60 1.68 10.06
N ALA A 32 -8.52 1.74 10.84
CA ALA A 32 -7.21 1.23 10.38
C ALA A 32 -7.27 -0.25 9.96
N LYS A 33 -8.14 -1.05 10.60
CA LYS A 33 -8.37 -2.46 10.25
C LYS A 33 -9.01 -2.60 8.87
N ASP A 34 -9.96 -1.74 8.54
CA ASP A 34 -10.63 -1.74 7.23
C ASP A 34 -9.65 -1.36 6.12
N LEU A 35 -8.85 -0.31 6.33
CA LEU A 35 -7.80 0.10 5.38
C LEU A 35 -6.78 -1.02 5.13
N VAL A 36 -6.33 -1.71 6.18
CA VAL A 36 -5.41 -2.85 6.06
C VAL A 36 -6.06 -4.02 5.33
N SER A 37 -7.34 -4.31 5.61
CA SER A 37 -8.10 -5.36 4.94
C SER A 37 -8.24 -5.09 3.44
N GLU A 38 -8.57 -3.86 3.09
CA GLU A 38 -8.65 -3.43 1.69
C GLU A 38 -7.29 -3.49 0.99
N ALA A 39 -6.24 -2.97 1.63
CA ALA A 39 -4.88 -3.04 1.11
C ALA A 39 -4.45 -4.47 0.78
N LYS A 40 -4.74 -5.43 1.67
CA LYS A 40 -4.42 -6.84 1.47
C LYS A 40 -5.12 -7.49 0.27
N LYS A 41 -6.28 -6.99 -0.14
CA LYS A 41 -6.98 -7.47 -1.35
C LYS A 41 -6.30 -7.01 -2.64
N ASN A 42 -5.58 -5.89 -2.57
CA ASN A 42 -5.00 -5.19 -3.73
C ASN A 42 -3.50 -5.40 -3.90
N ILE A 43 -2.88 -6.24 -3.06
CA ILE A 43 -1.43 -6.52 -3.13
C ILE A 43 -1.17 -8.02 -3.13
N ALA A 44 -0.05 -8.41 -3.75
CA ALA A 44 0.46 -9.75 -3.61
C ALA A 44 1.01 -9.97 -2.19
N SER A 45 0.79 -11.16 -1.65
CA SER A 45 1.38 -11.58 -0.38
C SER A 45 2.34 -12.75 -0.59
N ILE A 46 3.22 -12.98 0.38
CA ILE A 46 4.16 -14.09 0.39
C ILE A 46 4.19 -14.71 1.78
N SER A 47 4.31 -16.03 1.88
CA SER A 47 4.51 -16.72 3.14
C SER A 47 5.92 -16.45 3.70
N VAL A 48 6.12 -16.67 5.00
CA VAL A 48 7.46 -16.55 5.60
C VAL A 48 8.41 -17.59 5.03
N SER A 49 7.94 -18.82 4.78
CA SER A 49 8.75 -19.90 4.18
C SER A 49 9.22 -19.54 2.76
N ASP A 50 8.32 -19.03 1.92
CA ASP A 50 8.67 -18.64 0.56
C ASP A 50 9.59 -17.40 0.56
N ALA A 51 9.36 -16.45 1.47
CA ALA A 51 10.25 -15.32 1.67
C ALA A 51 11.66 -15.76 2.09
N LYS A 52 11.77 -16.78 2.98
CA LYS A 52 13.06 -17.37 3.36
C LYS A 52 13.74 -18.04 2.16
N ALA A 53 13.01 -18.79 1.36
CA ALA A 53 13.57 -19.40 0.15
C ALA A 53 14.12 -18.34 -0.83
N LEU A 54 13.43 -17.20 -0.99
CA LEU A 54 13.94 -16.07 -1.77
C LEU A 54 15.14 -15.40 -1.12
N PHE A 55 15.18 -15.28 0.21
CA PHE A 55 16.33 -14.78 0.95
C PHE A 55 17.58 -15.62 0.66
N ASP A 56 17.47 -16.93 0.72
CA ASP A 56 18.59 -17.86 0.48
C ASP A 56 19.07 -17.84 -0.97
N LYS A 57 18.13 -17.68 -1.92
CA LYS A 57 18.45 -17.59 -3.34
C LYS A 57 19.10 -16.26 -3.71
N GLY A 58 18.81 -15.19 -2.98
CA GLY A 58 19.24 -13.85 -3.30
C GLY A 58 18.44 -13.19 -4.44
N GLY A 59 18.87 -12.00 -4.87
CA GLY A 59 18.22 -11.25 -5.97
C GLY A 59 16.91 -10.54 -5.57
N VAL A 60 16.60 -10.47 -4.29
CA VAL A 60 15.40 -9.81 -3.75
C VAL A 60 15.78 -8.81 -2.67
N THR A 61 15.08 -7.68 -2.63
CA THR A 61 15.26 -6.66 -1.61
C THR A 61 14.20 -6.81 -0.52
N PHE A 62 14.63 -7.04 0.72
CA PHE A 62 13.75 -6.95 1.88
C PHE A 62 13.64 -5.48 2.30
N LEU A 63 12.42 -4.98 2.41
CA LEU A 63 12.13 -3.59 2.80
C LEU A 63 11.35 -3.56 4.10
N ASP A 64 12.03 -3.11 5.16
CA ASP A 64 11.44 -2.96 6.50
C ASP A 64 10.80 -1.59 6.64
N CYS A 65 9.48 -1.54 6.74
CA CYS A 65 8.76 -0.29 6.97
C CYS A 65 8.46 0.01 8.44
N ARG A 66 9.13 -0.68 9.37
CA ARG A 66 9.09 -0.37 10.80
C ARG A 66 9.89 0.89 11.11
N ASP A 67 9.68 1.40 12.32
CA ASP A 67 10.46 2.53 12.80
C ASP A 67 11.93 2.13 13.03
N ALA A 68 12.83 3.10 12.96
CA ALA A 68 14.27 2.86 13.10
C ALA A 68 14.64 2.17 14.43
N LYS A 69 13.90 2.44 15.52
CA LYS A 69 14.10 1.76 16.81
C LYS A 69 13.74 0.28 16.74
N GLU A 70 12.61 -0.05 16.08
CA GLU A 70 12.20 -1.44 15.87
C GLU A 70 13.22 -2.20 14.98
N TYR A 71 13.72 -1.54 13.92
CA TYR A 71 14.74 -2.10 13.03
C TYR A 71 16.05 -2.40 13.76
N LYS A 72 16.56 -1.44 14.56
CA LYS A 72 17.79 -1.61 15.35
C LYS A 72 17.69 -2.70 16.41
N SER A 73 16.49 -3.06 16.85
CA SER A 73 16.27 -4.13 17.83
C SER A 73 16.30 -5.54 17.21
N GLY A 74 16.56 -5.63 15.90
CA GLY A 74 16.66 -6.85 15.12
C GLY A 74 15.86 -6.75 13.82
N HIS A 75 16.42 -7.21 12.73
CA HIS A 75 15.84 -7.16 11.39
C HIS A 75 16.34 -8.31 10.51
N ILE A 76 15.75 -8.48 9.32
CA ILE A 76 16.21 -9.45 8.33
C ILE A 76 17.55 -8.96 7.78
N PRO A 77 18.62 -9.79 7.77
CA PRO A 77 19.94 -9.36 7.33
C PRO A 77 19.91 -8.72 5.93
N GLY A 78 20.58 -7.58 5.81
CA GLY A 78 20.63 -6.82 4.54
C GLY A 78 19.34 -6.10 4.17
N ALA A 79 18.32 -6.07 5.02
CA ALA A 79 17.08 -5.36 4.74
C ALA A 79 17.27 -3.84 4.71
N VAL A 80 16.65 -3.19 3.75
CA VAL A 80 16.58 -1.72 3.67
C VAL A 80 15.51 -1.22 4.63
N ASN A 81 15.87 -0.35 5.56
CA ASN A 81 14.88 0.30 6.44
C ASN A 81 14.42 1.65 5.89
N ILE A 82 13.11 1.81 5.75
CA ILE A 82 12.44 3.08 5.49
C ILE A 82 11.15 3.09 6.29
N SER A 83 11.09 3.88 7.37
CA SER A 83 9.87 4.01 8.19
C SER A 83 8.67 4.36 7.33
N ARG A 84 7.50 3.75 7.62
CA ARG A 84 6.28 3.91 6.82
C ARG A 84 5.94 5.37 6.48
N GLY A 85 6.12 6.30 7.42
CA GLY A 85 5.83 7.72 7.22
C GLY A 85 6.80 8.47 6.31
N LEU A 86 7.93 7.84 5.92
CA LEU A 86 8.95 8.43 5.04
C LEU A 86 9.11 7.65 3.74
N LEU A 87 8.30 6.62 3.53
CA LEU A 87 8.51 5.64 2.47
C LEU A 87 8.47 6.29 1.08
N GLU A 88 7.44 7.04 0.80
CA GLU A 88 7.20 7.69 -0.49
C GLU A 88 8.31 8.68 -0.85
N PHE A 89 8.86 9.36 0.14
CA PHE A 89 9.91 10.37 -0.04
C PHE A 89 11.32 9.78 -0.22
N LYS A 90 11.55 8.57 0.31
CA LYS A 90 12.90 7.99 0.38
C LYS A 90 13.11 6.79 -0.54
N ILE A 91 12.07 6.10 -0.96
CA ILE A 91 12.19 4.84 -1.67
C ILE A 91 12.92 4.99 -3.01
N ALA A 92 12.64 6.02 -3.78
CA ALA A 92 13.26 6.23 -5.08
C ALA A 92 14.78 6.40 -4.99
N LYS A 93 15.28 6.98 -3.89
CA LYS A 93 16.72 7.10 -3.62
C LYS A 93 17.34 5.79 -3.15
N LYS A 94 16.61 4.99 -2.37
CA LYS A 94 17.11 3.75 -1.75
C LYS A 94 16.98 2.55 -2.69
N ILE A 95 15.90 2.50 -3.47
CA ILE A 95 15.59 1.44 -4.43
C ILE A 95 15.13 2.12 -5.72
N PRO A 96 16.05 2.59 -6.57
CA PRO A 96 15.70 3.35 -7.78
C PRO A 96 15.04 2.49 -8.86
N ASP A 97 15.34 1.18 -8.90
CA ASP A 97 14.75 0.27 -9.88
C ASP A 97 13.30 -0.06 -9.53
N LYS A 98 12.37 0.37 -10.39
CA LYS A 98 10.93 0.10 -10.24
C LYS A 98 10.55 -1.35 -10.54
N ASN A 99 11.43 -2.13 -11.15
CA ASN A 99 11.23 -3.55 -11.43
C ASN A 99 11.88 -4.45 -10.36
N ALA A 100 12.58 -3.88 -9.38
CA ALA A 100 13.18 -4.64 -8.27
C ALA A 100 12.14 -5.55 -7.60
N GLN A 101 12.52 -6.78 -7.30
CA GLN A 101 11.71 -7.67 -6.47
C GLN A 101 11.80 -7.23 -5.02
N ILE A 102 10.69 -6.79 -4.45
CA ILE A 102 10.63 -6.26 -3.08
C ILE A 102 9.75 -7.12 -2.20
N ILE A 103 10.32 -7.61 -1.10
CA ILE A 103 9.57 -8.22 -0.01
C ILE A 103 9.39 -7.18 1.08
N MET A 104 8.21 -6.58 1.11
CA MET A 104 7.83 -5.61 2.13
C MET A 104 7.48 -6.30 3.43
N TYR A 105 7.96 -5.81 4.56
CA TYR A 105 7.51 -6.26 5.86
C TYR A 105 7.43 -5.14 6.90
N CYS A 106 6.65 -5.40 7.95
CA CYS A 106 6.63 -4.61 9.17
C CYS A 106 6.55 -5.56 10.38
N LYS A 107 6.07 -5.12 11.52
CA LYS A 107 5.96 -5.96 12.73
C LYS A 107 5.06 -7.19 12.52
N SER A 108 3.87 -7.02 11.90
CA SER A 108 2.85 -8.09 11.76
C SER A 108 2.14 -8.11 10.39
N GLY A 109 2.60 -7.29 9.42
CA GLY A 109 2.07 -7.24 8.05
C GLY A 109 1.08 -6.10 7.76
N GLY A 110 0.46 -5.46 8.75
CA GLY A 110 -0.54 -4.39 8.50
C GLY A 110 0.07 -3.12 7.89
N ARG A 111 1.08 -2.52 8.53
CA ARG A 111 1.81 -1.37 7.96
C ARG A 111 2.41 -1.70 6.59
N GLY A 112 2.94 -2.95 6.44
CA GLY A 112 3.52 -3.44 5.19
C GLY A 112 2.50 -3.51 4.06
N SER A 113 1.25 -3.91 4.32
CA SER A 113 0.20 -3.93 3.30
C SER A 113 -0.10 -2.53 2.77
N LEU A 114 -0.28 -1.56 3.66
CA LEU A 114 -0.49 -0.16 3.29
C LEU A 114 0.71 0.43 2.54
N ALA A 115 1.93 0.07 2.96
CA ALA A 115 3.18 0.46 2.32
C ALA A 115 3.28 -0.09 0.89
N ALA A 116 2.96 -1.36 0.68
CA ALA A 116 3.01 -2.01 -0.63
C ALA A 116 2.03 -1.36 -1.62
N VAL A 117 0.79 -1.06 -1.20
CA VAL A 117 -0.16 -0.30 -2.03
C VAL A 117 0.41 1.06 -2.42
N SER A 118 1.01 1.77 -1.47
CA SER A 118 1.55 3.11 -1.70
C SER A 118 2.65 3.10 -2.76
N ILE A 119 3.65 2.23 -2.62
CA ILE A 119 4.75 2.16 -3.61
C ILE A 119 4.31 1.54 -4.94
N GLY A 120 3.29 0.68 -4.95
CA GLY A 120 2.66 0.21 -6.18
C GLY A 120 2.12 1.36 -7.02
N LYS A 121 1.44 2.35 -6.38
CA LYS A 121 1.00 3.59 -7.05
C LYS A 121 2.16 4.44 -7.58
N MET A 122 3.36 4.29 -7.00
CA MET A 122 4.59 4.95 -7.47
C MET A 122 5.28 4.19 -8.60
N GLY A 123 4.69 3.09 -9.10
CA GLY A 123 5.19 2.31 -10.23
C GLY A 123 6.11 1.14 -9.88
N TYR A 124 6.27 0.77 -8.59
CA TYR A 124 6.96 -0.46 -8.22
C TYR A 124 6.09 -1.68 -8.53
N LYS A 125 6.54 -2.54 -9.46
CA LYS A 125 5.71 -3.58 -10.06
C LYS A 125 5.75 -4.92 -9.31
N ASN A 126 6.85 -5.22 -8.64
CA ASN A 126 7.14 -6.53 -8.07
C ASN A 126 7.22 -6.48 -6.54
N VAL A 127 6.16 -6.01 -5.90
CA VAL A 127 6.07 -5.87 -4.45
C VAL A 127 5.17 -6.94 -3.86
N LYS A 128 5.68 -7.68 -2.88
CA LYS A 128 4.90 -8.64 -2.08
C LYS A 128 5.00 -8.27 -0.61
N ASN A 129 3.88 -8.35 0.12
CA ASN A 129 3.90 -8.16 1.58
C ASN A 129 4.05 -9.49 2.30
N MET A 130 5.03 -9.60 3.21
CA MET A 130 5.27 -10.82 3.97
C MET A 130 4.22 -11.02 5.05
N ASN A 131 3.49 -12.13 4.99
CA ASN A 131 2.46 -12.49 5.95
C ASN A 131 3.05 -12.68 7.34
N GLY A 132 2.41 -12.08 8.36
CA GLY A 132 2.89 -12.12 9.74
C GLY A 132 4.11 -11.23 10.03
N GLY A 133 4.78 -10.71 9.01
CA GLY A 133 5.88 -9.76 9.11
C GLY A 133 7.06 -10.26 9.94
N TRP A 134 7.77 -9.32 10.57
CA TRP A 134 8.90 -9.60 11.43
C TRP A 134 8.64 -10.63 12.53
N LYS A 135 7.47 -10.56 13.18
CA LYS A 135 7.12 -11.50 14.24
C LYS A 135 7.12 -12.97 13.75
N ALA A 136 6.59 -13.20 12.56
CA ALA A 136 6.52 -14.54 12.00
C ALA A 136 7.92 -15.01 11.52
N TRP A 137 8.73 -14.13 10.94
CA TRP A 137 10.11 -14.40 10.56
C TRP A 137 10.96 -14.82 11.76
N ALA A 138 10.97 -14.01 12.82
CA ALA A 138 11.74 -14.29 14.05
C ALA A 138 11.24 -15.55 14.78
N LYS A 139 9.91 -15.76 14.84
CA LYS A 139 9.31 -16.96 15.44
C LYS A 139 9.71 -18.24 14.70
N ALA A 140 9.92 -18.17 13.40
CA ALA A 140 10.38 -19.30 12.58
C ALA A 140 11.88 -19.60 12.75
N GLY A 141 12.62 -18.84 13.56
CA GLY A 141 14.05 -19.01 13.80
C GLY A 141 14.92 -18.65 12.59
N HIS A 142 14.41 -17.82 11.68
CA HIS A 142 15.17 -17.39 10.51
C HIS A 142 16.25 -16.35 10.87
N PRO A 143 17.27 -16.14 10.00
CA PRO A 143 18.39 -15.25 10.27
C PRO A 143 17.97 -13.83 10.69
N VAL A 144 18.68 -13.28 11.67
CA VAL A 144 18.44 -11.97 12.28
C VAL A 144 19.76 -11.24 12.42
N GLU A 145 19.76 -9.94 12.10
CA GLU A 145 20.84 -8.98 12.31
C GLU A 145 20.39 -7.88 13.26
#